data_88b0a08e678b5209d8c04ca94b44b814
#
_entry.id   88b0a08e678b5209d8c04ca94b44b814
#
_cell.length_a   1.000
_cell.length_b   1.000
_cell.length_c   1.000
_cell.angle_alpha   90.00
_cell.angle_beta   90.00
_cell.angle_gamma   90.00
#
_symmetry.space_group_name_H-M   'P 1'
#
loop_
_entity.id
_entity.type
_entity.pdbx_description
1 polymer ?
#
loop_
_entity_poly.entity_id
_entity_poly.type
_entity_poly.pdbx_seq_one_letter_code
_entity_poly.pdbx_strand_id
1 'polypeptide(L)'
;WHDCCGFGFRHILVSRDFSRSFATKRKIERMKEEVNPDVVLTHDTGCVTTLDKSQFAAQAHKSNVGIPVMSDAQFAALAMGAHPYIVCQLHWHGVDNKPLLEKMGIDHEKAWAEFEAQADRIKSGEIDYISWEEADA
;
A
#
# COMPACT_ATOMS: atom_id res chain seq x y z
N TRP A 1 5.95 21.23 2.79
CA TRP A 1 6.50 20.02 2.12
C TRP A 1 7.63 19.35 2.90
N HIS A 2 8.12 19.93 3.99
CA HIS A 2 9.22 19.40 4.82
C HIS A 2 8.75 18.53 5.98
N ASP A 3 7.43 18.36 6.16
CA ASP A 3 6.89 17.56 7.26
C ASP A 3 7.21 16.07 7.06
N CYS A 4 7.67 15.43 8.13
CA CYS A 4 7.91 14.00 8.19
C CYS A 4 6.60 13.21 7.97
N CYS A 5 6.69 11.96 7.53
CA CYS A 5 5.53 11.05 7.42
C CYS A 5 4.94 10.66 8.80
N GLY A 6 5.62 11.00 9.90
CA GLY A 6 5.19 10.65 11.26
C GLY A 6 5.62 9.25 11.72
N PHE A 7 6.33 8.47 10.87
CA PHE A 7 6.80 7.15 11.26
C PHE A 7 7.74 7.21 12.45
N GLY A 8 8.74 8.11 12.43
CA GLY A 8 9.75 8.36 13.43
C GLY A 8 9.94 7.18 14.38
N PHE A 9 10.93 6.37 14.17
CA PHE A 9 11.10 5.01 14.73
C PHE A 9 10.63 4.82 16.19
N ARG A 10 10.70 5.86 17.00
CA ARG A 10 10.22 5.82 18.39
C ARG A 10 8.78 6.31 18.56
N HIS A 11 8.31 7.22 17.74
CA HIS A 11 6.97 7.82 17.91
C HIS A 11 5.85 6.81 17.70
N ILE A 12 5.94 5.97 16.67
CA ILE A 12 4.91 4.95 16.41
C ILE A 12 4.85 3.88 17.50
N LEU A 13 5.97 3.62 18.19
CA LEU A 13 6.03 2.66 19.29
C LEU A 13 5.53 3.26 20.60
N VAL A 14 5.82 4.53 20.86
CA VAL A 14 5.51 5.21 22.13
C VAL A 14 4.15 5.87 22.11
N SER A 15 3.76 6.46 20.99
CA SER A 15 2.47 7.15 20.83
C SER A 15 1.95 6.97 19.42
N ARG A 16 1.30 5.84 19.18
CA ARG A 16 0.71 5.50 17.86
C ARG A 16 -0.31 6.53 17.39
N ASP A 17 -1.14 7.01 18.29
CA ASP A 17 -2.21 7.96 17.95
C ASP A 17 -1.63 9.33 17.56
N PHE A 18 -0.57 9.78 18.23
CA PHE A 18 0.15 10.99 17.83
C PHE A 18 0.77 10.82 16.44
N SER A 19 1.49 9.72 16.20
CA SER A 19 2.11 9.43 14.90
C SER A 19 1.09 9.43 13.77
N ARG A 20 -0.03 8.72 13.95
CA ARG A 20 -1.13 8.64 12.97
C ARG A 20 -1.80 9.98 12.73
N SER A 21 -2.11 10.71 13.80
CA SER A 21 -2.71 12.05 13.71
C SER A 21 -1.79 13.03 12.99
N PHE A 22 -0.50 12.97 13.26
CA PHE A 22 0.51 13.78 12.59
C PHE A 22 0.57 13.46 11.09
N ALA A 23 0.69 12.17 10.73
CA ALA A 23 0.71 11.70 9.35
C ALA A 23 -0.55 12.17 8.58
N THR A 24 -1.72 12.00 9.16
CA THR A 24 -2.98 12.37 8.53
C THR A 24 -3.08 13.88 8.36
N LYS A 25 -3.05 14.63 9.45
CA LYS A 25 -3.33 16.08 9.44
C LYS A 25 -2.23 16.91 8.80
N ARG A 26 -0.97 16.58 9.07
CA ARG A 26 0.17 17.39 8.62
C ARG A 26 0.67 17.01 7.24
N LYS A 27 0.39 15.78 6.79
CA LYS A 27 0.89 15.29 5.50
C LYS A 27 -0.24 15.00 4.52
N ILE A 28 -1.09 14.03 4.82
CA ILE A 28 -2.08 13.53 3.86
C ILE A 28 -3.18 14.54 3.56
N GLU A 29 -3.81 15.14 4.57
CA GLU A 29 -4.86 16.14 4.36
C GLU A 29 -4.33 17.35 3.57
N ARG A 30 -3.14 17.83 3.92
CA ARG A 30 -2.49 18.92 3.17
C ARG A 30 -2.15 18.56 1.73
N MET A 31 -1.65 17.33 1.48
CA MET A 31 -1.44 16.87 0.10
C MET A 31 -2.75 16.84 -0.68
N LYS A 32 -3.84 16.41 -0.04
CA LYS A 32 -5.17 16.40 -0.66
C LYS A 32 -5.64 17.80 -1.03
N GLU A 33 -5.49 18.73 -0.11
CA GLU A 33 -5.94 20.12 -0.29
C GLU A 33 -5.10 20.91 -1.30
N GLU A 34 -3.79 20.75 -1.24
CA GLU A 34 -2.85 21.58 -2.02
C GLU A 34 -2.58 21.01 -3.42
N VAL A 35 -2.55 19.67 -3.58
CA VAL A 35 -2.10 19.01 -4.81
C VAL A 35 -3.11 18.02 -5.35
N ASN A 36 -3.85 17.35 -4.48
CA ASN A 36 -4.77 16.26 -4.81
C ASN A 36 -4.14 15.20 -5.73
N PRO A 37 -3.01 14.56 -5.34
CA PRO A 37 -2.30 13.62 -6.19
C PRO A 37 -3.09 12.32 -6.38
N ASP A 38 -2.87 11.63 -7.49
CA ASP A 38 -3.43 10.30 -7.75
C ASP A 38 -2.75 9.20 -6.92
N VAL A 39 -1.48 9.40 -6.60
CA VAL A 39 -0.66 8.48 -5.79
C VAL A 39 0.46 9.23 -5.08
N VAL A 40 0.85 8.76 -3.91
CA VAL A 40 2.05 9.21 -3.20
C VAL A 40 3.09 8.10 -3.25
N LEU A 41 4.28 8.41 -3.76
CA LEU A 41 5.40 7.47 -3.83
C LEU A 41 6.42 7.78 -2.73
N THR A 42 6.93 6.76 -2.09
CA THR A 42 8.01 6.86 -1.11
C THR A 42 9.02 5.72 -1.25
N HIS A 43 10.27 5.97 -0.89
CA HIS A 43 11.30 4.93 -0.85
C HIS A 43 11.23 4.05 0.38
N ASP A 44 10.82 4.62 1.50
CA ASP A 44 10.88 3.99 2.81
C ASP A 44 9.58 3.25 3.12
N THR A 45 9.68 1.95 3.45
CA THR A 45 8.53 1.11 3.77
C THR A 45 7.78 1.56 5.01
N GLY A 46 8.49 2.16 5.98
CA GLY A 46 7.86 2.76 7.15
C GLY A 46 7.01 3.96 6.79
N CYS A 47 7.45 4.77 5.81
CA CYS A 47 6.66 5.87 5.26
C CYS A 47 5.43 5.35 4.51
N VAL A 48 5.57 4.33 3.65
CA VAL A 48 4.42 3.68 2.97
C VAL A 48 3.39 3.24 4.02
N THR A 49 3.82 2.42 4.98
CA THR A 49 2.93 1.85 5.99
C THR A 49 2.25 2.93 6.83
N THR A 50 3.01 3.95 7.25
CA THR A 50 2.45 5.00 8.12
C THR A 50 1.45 5.87 7.37
N LEU A 51 1.77 6.33 6.17
CA LEU A 51 0.88 7.17 5.39
C LEU A 51 -0.37 6.40 4.93
N ASP A 52 -0.24 5.15 4.52
CA ASP A 52 -1.36 4.29 4.12
C ASP A 52 -2.27 3.98 5.33
N LYS A 53 -1.71 3.38 6.39
CA LYS A 53 -2.51 2.95 7.56
C LYS A 53 -3.08 4.11 8.37
N SER A 54 -2.46 5.29 8.33
CA SER A 54 -3.00 6.48 8.99
C SER A 54 -4.28 6.95 8.33
N GLN A 55 -4.39 6.84 7.00
CA GLN A 55 -5.62 7.16 6.28
C GLN A 55 -6.76 6.21 6.62
N PHE A 56 -6.45 4.91 6.73
CA PHE A 56 -7.44 3.92 7.16
C PHE A 56 -7.96 4.20 8.58
N ALA A 57 -7.08 4.55 9.51
CA ALA A 57 -7.48 4.98 10.84
C ALA A 57 -8.31 6.28 10.83
N ALA A 58 -7.99 7.21 9.93
CA ALA A 58 -8.74 8.45 9.72
C ALA A 58 -10.13 8.20 9.11
N GLN A 59 -10.27 7.22 8.24
CA GLN A 59 -11.57 6.79 7.70
C GLN A 59 -12.52 6.34 8.82
N ALA A 60 -12.00 5.63 9.84
CA ALA A 60 -12.77 5.27 11.01
C ALA A 60 -13.26 6.49 11.81
N HIS A 61 -12.55 7.61 11.69
CA HIS A 61 -12.89 8.91 12.26
C HIS A 61 -13.58 9.88 11.26
N LYS A 62 -14.07 9.37 10.12
CA LYS A 62 -14.78 10.11 9.05
C LYS A 62 -13.94 11.12 8.24
N SER A 63 -12.63 11.11 8.33
CA SER A 63 -11.77 11.88 7.43
C SER A 63 -11.27 10.98 6.29
N ASN A 64 -12.10 10.80 5.26
CA ASN A 64 -11.77 9.97 4.11
C ASN A 64 -10.92 10.76 3.13
N VAL A 65 -9.60 10.63 3.21
CA VAL A 65 -8.68 11.28 2.27
C VAL A 65 -8.46 10.42 1.03
N GLY A 66 -8.26 9.12 1.19
CA GLY A 66 -8.26 8.10 0.14
C GLY A 66 -7.18 8.28 -0.93
N ILE A 67 -5.97 8.74 -0.57
CA ILE A 67 -4.86 8.85 -1.52
C ILE A 67 -4.05 7.55 -1.45
N PRO A 68 -3.91 6.77 -2.54
CA PRO A 68 -3.04 5.61 -2.59
C PRO A 68 -1.59 5.98 -2.26
N VAL A 69 -0.94 5.15 -1.45
CA VAL A 69 0.49 5.32 -1.10
C VAL A 69 1.22 4.04 -1.46
N MET A 70 2.29 4.14 -2.23
CA MET A 70 3.08 2.99 -2.68
C MET A 70 4.57 3.26 -2.48
N SER A 71 5.35 2.18 -2.43
CA SER A 71 6.78 2.32 -2.67
C SER A 71 7.03 2.60 -4.15
N ASP A 72 8.11 3.31 -4.44
CA ASP A 72 8.58 3.51 -5.81
C ASP A 72 8.85 2.18 -6.52
N ALA A 73 9.32 1.16 -5.81
CA ALA A 73 9.51 -0.18 -6.35
C ALA A 73 8.18 -0.84 -6.77
N GLN A 74 7.12 -0.74 -5.95
CA GLN A 74 5.78 -1.24 -6.32
C GLN A 74 5.26 -0.52 -7.57
N PHE A 75 5.39 0.80 -7.61
CA PHE A 75 4.92 1.59 -8.75
C PHE A 75 5.71 1.28 -10.02
N ALA A 76 7.03 1.17 -9.94
CA ALA A 76 7.86 0.77 -11.07
C ALA A 76 7.52 -0.65 -11.57
N ALA A 77 7.31 -1.59 -10.68
CA ALA A 77 6.89 -2.95 -11.03
C ALA A 77 5.54 -2.95 -11.77
N LEU A 78 4.55 -2.19 -11.28
CA LEU A 78 3.25 -2.02 -11.97
C LEU A 78 3.42 -1.43 -13.37
N ALA A 79 4.26 -0.39 -13.51
CA ALA A 79 4.55 0.24 -14.79
C ALA A 79 5.23 -0.71 -15.79
N MET A 80 5.98 -1.70 -15.30
CA MET A 80 6.58 -2.77 -16.09
C MET A 80 5.64 -3.96 -16.36
N GLY A 81 4.38 -3.89 -15.92
CA GLY A 81 3.37 -4.93 -16.13
C GLY A 81 3.32 -6.03 -15.07
N ALA A 82 3.95 -5.82 -13.90
CA ALA A 82 3.85 -6.77 -12.81
C ALA A 82 2.40 -6.86 -12.26
N HIS A 83 2.02 -8.06 -11.83
CA HIS A 83 0.69 -8.31 -11.31
C HIS A 83 0.45 -7.54 -9.99
N PRO A 84 -0.66 -6.75 -9.88
CA PRO A 84 -0.87 -5.83 -8.76
C PRO A 84 -1.01 -6.52 -7.40
N TYR A 85 -1.58 -7.71 -7.35
CA TYR A 85 -1.83 -8.42 -6.09
C TYR A 85 -0.81 -9.52 -5.81
N ILE A 86 -0.39 -10.28 -6.82
CA ILE A 86 0.57 -11.39 -6.66
C ILE A 86 1.98 -10.85 -6.40
N VAL A 87 2.41 -9.87 -7.20
CA VAL A 87 3.77 -9.30 -7.13
C VAL A 87 3.82 -8.06 -6.25
N CYS A 88 2.95 -7.08 -6.53
CA CYS A 88 2.98 -5.79 -5.82
C CYS A 88 2.23 -5.81 -4.48
N GLN A 89 1.46 -6.86 -4.18
CA GLN A 89 0.75 -7.08 -2.92
C GLN A 89 -0.14 -5.91 -2.48
N LEU A 90 -0.79 -5.23 -3.43
CA LEU A 90 -1.61 -4.04 -3.14
C LEU A 90 -2.84 -4.32 -2.27
N HIS A 91 -3.25 -5.59 -2.16
CA HIS A 91 -4.32 -6.02 -1.25
C HIS A 91 -4.00 -5.82 0.23
N TRP A 92 -2.72 -5.63 0.58
CA TRP A 92 -2.29 -5.31 1.95
C TRP A 92 -2.40 -3.83 2.32
N HIS A 93 -2.63 -2.96 1.33
CA HIS A 93 -2.80 -1.53 1.57
C HIS A 93 -4.14 -1.24 2.25
N GLY A 94 -4.18 -0.21 3.08
CA GLY A 94 -5.39 0.21 3.77
C GLY A 94 -6.29 1.10 2.91
N VAL A 95 -5.70 1.82 1.97
CA VAL A 95 -6.42 2.64 1.00
C VAL A 95 -6.74 1.81 -0.24
N ASP A 96 -7.96 1.92 -0.75
CA ASP A 96 -8.36 1.25 -1.99
C ASP A 96 -7.55 1.75 -3.18
N ASN A 97 -6.86 0.83 -3.84
CA ASN A 97 -6.01 1.11 -5.01
C ASN A 97 -6.75 0.93 -6.35
N LYS A 98 -7.99 0.42 -6.35
CA LYS A 98 -8.77 0.17 -7.57
C LYS A 98 -8.85 1.41 -8.49
N PRO A 99 -9.19 2.62 -8.01
CA PRO A 99 -9.25 3.79 -8.88
C PRO A 99 -7.92 4.14 -9.54
N LEU A 100 -6.80 3.87 -8.86
CA LEU A 100 -5.47 4.08 -9.43
C LEU A 100 -5.15 3.03 -10.51
N LEU A 101 -5.45 1.76 -10.25
CA LEU A 101 -5.25 0.68 -11.23
C LEU A 101 -6.05 0.93 -12.51
N GLU A 102 -7.30 1.37 -12.39
CA GLU A 102 -8.15 1.75 -13.52
C GLU A 102 -7.53 2.90 -14.34
N LYS A 103 -7.00 3.95 -13.67
CA LYS A 103 -6.28 5.04 -14.36
C LYS A 103 -5.03 4.57 -15.09
N MET A 104 -4.36 3.55 -14.57
CA MET A 104 -3.20 2.93 -15.21
C MET A 104 -3.57 1.96 -16.33
N GLY A 105 -4.87 1.73 -16.59
CA GLY A 105 -5.36 0.80 -17.59
C GLY A 105 -5.26 -0.68 -17.18
N ILE A 106 -5.14 -0.94 -15.86
CA ILE A 106 -5.07 -2.30 -15.32
C ILE A 106 -6.49 -2.76 -14.97
N ASP A 107 -6.91 -3.87 -15.55
CA ASP A 107 -8.19 -4.49 -15.26
C ASP A 107 -8.18 -5.12 -13.85
N HIS A 108 -8.79 -4.43 -12.91
CA HIS A 108 -8.84 -4.84 -11.52
C HIS A 108 -9.58 -6.17 -11.33
N GLU A 109 -10.73 -6.37 -11.98
CA GLU A 109 -11.56 -7.56 -11.81
C GLU A 109 -10.80 -8.81 -12.28
N LYS A 110 -10.17 -8.71 -13.45
CA LYS A 110 -9.33 -9.77 -13.99
C LYS A 110 -8.15 -10.07 -13.06
N ALA A 111 -7.43 -9.06 -12.63
CA ALA A 111 -6.28 -9.22 -11.74
C ALA A 111 -6.69 -9.83 -10.39
N TRP A 112 -7.86 -9.47 -9.86
CA TRP A 112 -8.36 -10.05 -8.63
C TRP A 112 -8.71 -11.53 -8.79
N ALA A 113 -9.38 -11.90 -9.87
CA ALA A 113 -9.71 -13.29 -10.17
C ALA A 113 -8.46 -14.17 -10.34
N GLU A 114 -7.41 -13.65 -10.99
CA GLU A 114 -6.13 -14.33 -11.13
C GLU A 114 -5.44 -14.54 -9.77
N PHE A 115 -5.48 -13.54 -8.89
CA PHE A 115 -4.97 -13.64 -7.53
C PHE A 115 -5.71 -14.68 -6.69
N GLU A 116 -7.04 -14.71 -6.74
CA GLU A 116 -7.85 -15.71 -6.02
C GLU A 116 -7.58 -17.13 -6.53
N ALA A 117 -7.50 -17.30 -7.85
CA ALA A 117 -7.17 -18.59 -8.44
C ALA A 117 -5.79 -19.10 -8.00
N GLN A 118 -4.78 -18.24 -7.91
CA GLN A 118 -3.47 -18.62 -7.38
C GLN A 118 -3.52 -18.95 -5.89
N ALA A 119 -4.26 -18.18 -5.10
CA ALA A 119 -4.43 -18.46 -3.67
C ALA A 119 -5.09 -19.83 -3.43
N ASP A 120 -6.05 -20.21 -4.27
CA ASP A 120 -6.71 -21.51 -4.17
C ASP A 120 -5.78 -22.66 -4.58
N ARG A 121 -4.93 -22.47 -5.59
CA ARG A 121 -3.90 -23.47 -5.96
C ARG A 121 -2.87 -23.68 -4.85
N ILE A 122 -2.50 -22.62 -4.12
CA ILE A 122 -1.63 -22.74 -2.94
C ILE A 122 -2.33 -23.52 -1.82
N LYS A 123 -3.60 -23.19 -1.52
CA LYS A 123 -4.38 -23.89 -0.48
C LYS A 123 -4.64 -25.35 -0.80
N SER A 124 -4.81 -25.70 -2.07
CA SER A 124 -5.01 -27.10 -2.52
C SER A 124 -3.73 -27.94 -2.52
N GLY A 125 -2.56 -27.31 -2.31
CA GLY A 125 -1.26 -27.98 -2.40
C GLY A 125 -0.78 -28.25 -3.84
N GLU A 126 -1.43 -27.65 -4.85
CA GLU A 126 -0.98 -27.74 -6.24
C GLU A 126 0.32 -26.98 -6.47
N ILE A 127 0.55 -25.91 -5.70
CA ILE A 127 1.79 -25.16 -5.68
C ILE A 127 2.42 -25.38 -4.30
N ASP A 128 3.50 -26.15 -4.28
CA ASP A 128 4.31 -26.29 -3.08
C ASP A 128 5.21 -25.06 -2.87
N TYR A 129 5.36 -24.68 -1.62
CA TYR A 129 6.44 -23.78 -1.26
C TYR A 129 7.76 -24.53 -1.38
N ILE A 130 8.68 -23.97 -2.15
CA ILE A 130 10.07 -24.44 -2.14
C ILE A 130 10.59 -24.28 -0.70
N SER A 131 10.98 -25.37 -0.07
CA SER A 131 11.61 -25.30 1.26
C SER A 131 12.98 -24.59 1.15
N TRP A 132 13.43 -23.99 2.24
CA TRP A 132 14.76 -23.36 2.26
C TRP A 132 15.88 -24.32 1.89
N GLU A 133 15.72 -25.62 2.23
CA GLU A 133 16.65 -26.68 1.90
C GLU A 133 16.70 -26.99 0.40
N GLU A 134 15.59 -26.84 -0.32
CA GLU A 134 15.53 -26.99 -1.78
C GLU A 134 16.00 -25.73 -2.51
N ALA A 135 15.92 -24.55 -1.90
CA ALA A 135 16.36 -23.30 -2.50
C ALA A 135 17.91 -23.18 -2.50
N ASP A 136 18.61 -23.89 -1.62
CA ASP A 136 20.06 -23.91 -1.50
C ASP A 136 20.73 -25.04 -2.33
N ALA A 137 19.95 -25.85 -3.06
CA ALA A 137 20.42 -26.94 -3.90
C ALA A 137 20.58 -26.51 -5.37
#